data_081f29b053e58e95593e863e78f376b8
#
_entry.id   081f29b053e58e95593e863e78f376b8
#
_cell.length_a   1.000
_cell.length_b   1.000
_cell.length_c   1.000
_cell.angle_alpha   90.00
_cell.angle_beta   90.00
_cell.angle_gamma   90.00
#
_symmetry.space_group_name_H-M   'P 1'
#
loop_
_entity.id
_entity.type
_entity.pdbx_description
1 polymer ?
#
loop_
_entity_poly.entity_id
_entity_poly.type
_entity_poly.pdbx_seq_one_letter_code
_entity_poly.pdbx_strand_id
1 'polypeptide(L)'
;GGSVNLDLSNSPTTSFGDDQVSTKFNHKKSEFGLQYAVRYRNPYHIWTEGVETFRFENGETLERTSEGLPRGMSETAHNLSLNYNLVDNDHYYFNATLRYFLSDEDKGSDKNLYTNNHPEDKTYAWNPNSNSTKRPSLDLYYQHSLPHKQTLILNMVGTYIHTNANQMYQEWKNDILLSDILSNVDGDKYSIIGEGIYERQFEAGRLGGGLKHTQSWTDNTYSGTVGGRTKMKQSETYLYTEFSGRVKKLNYTAGIGVSRSWLKQEGEEDYQYYTFRPKVSLQYNFTDNMYFRVNGSVNNVSPSLSELSAIEQYIDTLQIRRGNPYL
;
A
#
# COMPACT_ATOMS: atom_id res chain seq x y z
N GLY A 1 27.86 18.25 -14.62
CA GLY A 1 27.01 19.28 -14.05
C GLY A 1 26.13 18.72 -12.96
N GLY A 2 25.52 19.60 -12.16
CA GLY A 2 24.62 19.19 -11.09
C GLY A 2 23.61 20.28 -10.74
N SER A 3 22.63 19.92 -9.91
CA SER A 3 21.63 20.85 -9.36
C SER A 3 21.36 20.52 -7.89
N VAL A 4 20.95 21.53 -7.16
CA VAL A 4 20.43 21.42 -5.79
C VAL A 4 19.11 22.15 -5.76
N ASN A 5 18.06 21.50 -5.28
CA ASN A 5 16.74 22.09 -5.08
C ASN A 5 16.38 21.97 -3.61
N LEU A 6 15.82 23.04 -3.07
CA LEU A 6 15.29 23.11 -1.73
C LEU A 6 13.82 23.57 -1.83
N ASP A 7 12.92 22.80 -1.27
CA ASP A 7 11.49 23.13 -1.20
C ASP A 7 11.08 23.07 0.27
N LEU A 8 10.58 24.18 0.80
CA LEU A 8 10.17 24.32 2.18
C LEU A 8 8.73 24.82 2.23
N SER A 9 7.86 23.99 2.75
CA SER A 9 6.43 24.29 2.86
C SER A 9 5.98 24.07 4.31
N ASN A 10 5.92 25.16 5.07
CA ASN A 10 5.66 25.10 6.49
C ASN A 10 4.52 26.03 6.90
N SER A 11 3.66 25.57 7.81
CA SER A 11 2.62 26.36 8.44
C SER A 11 2.84 26.39 9.95
N PRO A 12 3.50 27.43 10.48
CA PRO A 12 3.83 27.50 11.91
C PRO A 12 2.61 27.63 12.80
N THR A 13 1.48 28.13 12.30
CA THR A 13 0.24 28.28 13.07
C THR A 13 -0.54 26.99 13.27
N THR A 14 -0.35 26.00 12.39
CA THR A 14 -1.05 24.70 12.41
C THR A 14 -0.10 23.54 12.62
N SER A 15 1.18 23.82 12.88
CA SER A 15 2.24 22.83 13.15
C SER A 15 2.31 21.72 12.12
N PHE A 16 2.33 22.08 10.84
CA PHE A 16 2.63 21.13 9.78
C PHE A 16 3.69 21.68 8.82
N GLY A 17 4.44 20.78 8.23
CA GLY A 17 5.43 21.09 7.21
C GLY A 17 5.67 19.91 6.29
N ASP A 18 6.16 20.24 5.10
CA ASP A 18 6.58 19.31 4.05
C ASP A 18 7.83 19.91 3.40
N ASP A 19 8.99 19.45 3.87
CA ASP A 19 10.29 20.00 3.49
C ASP A 19 11.07 18.97 2.69
N GLN A 20 11.69 19.38 1.60
CA GLN A 20 12.46 18.52 0.74
C GLN A 20 13.76 19.19 0.29
N VAL A 21 14.83 18.41 0.30
CA VAL A 21 16.08 18.74 -0.38
C VAL A 21 16.39 17.65 -1.40
N SER A 22 16.78 18.04 -2.60
CA SER A 22 17.24 17.12 -3.62
C SER A 22 18.49 17.62 -4.31
N THR A 23 19.39 16.71 -4.62
CA THR A 23 20.61 16.98 -5.35
C THR A 23 20.74 16.01 -6.51
N LYS A 24 21.30 16.49 -7.60
CA LYS A 24 21.57 15.72 -8.81
C LYS A 24 22.97 16.03 -9.30
N PHE A 25 23.72 15.01 -9.64
CA PHE A 25 25.06 15.13 -10.19
C PHE A 25 25.22 14.23 -11.41
N ASN A 26 25.64 14.84 -12.53
CA ASN A 26 25.84 14.14 -13.79
C ASN A 26 27.33 14.08 -14.15
N HIS A 27 27.82 12.89 -14.43
CA HIS A 27 29.17 12.66 -14.91
C HIS A 27 29.18 11.64 -16.06
N LYS A 28 29.51 12.10 -17.27
CA LYS A 28 29.49 11.28 -18.51
C LYS A 28 28.11 10.62 -18.69
N LYS A 29 28.07 9.28 -18.68
CA LYS A 29 26.87 8.46 -18.83
C LYS A 29 26.15 8.21 -17.50
N SER A 30 26.72 8.66 -16.40
CA SER A 30 26.18 8.41 -15.05
C SER A 30 25.51 9.64 -14.46
N GLU A 31 24.39 9.41 -13.80
CA GLU A 31 23.66 10.39 -13.02
C GLU A 31 23.43 9.84 -11.61
N PHE A 32 23.75 10.64 -10.60
CA PHE A 32 23.51 10.34 -9.19
C PHE A 32 22.47 11.33 -8.66
N GLY A 33 21.48 10.84 -7.96
CA GLY A 33 20.47 11.63 -7.29
C GLY A 33 20.39 11.27 -5.80
N LEU A 34 20.22 12.28 -4.97
CA LEU A 34 19.88 12.16 -3.56
C LEU A 34 18.67 13.03 -3.31
N GLN A 35 17.66 12.48 -2.66
CA GLN A 35 16.49 13.22 -2.22
C GLN A 35 16.18 12.84 -0.77
N TYR A 36 15.95 13.84 0.05
CA TYR A 36 15.44 13.67 1.39
C TYR A 36 14.22 14.57 1.57
N ALA A 37 13.14 14.00 2.09
CA ALA A 37 11.94 14.73 2.43
C ALA A 37 11.50 14.37 3.83
N VAL A 38 11.02 15.36 4.56
CA VAL A 38 10.39 15.21 5.87
C VAL A 38 9.03 15.87 5.85
N ARG A 39 8.03 15.14 6.31
CA ARG A 39 6.68 15.66 6.53
C ARG A 39 6.35 15.50 8.01
N TYR A 40 5.85 16.58 8.62
CA TYR A 40 5.34 16.53 9.98
C TYR A 40 3.97 17.20 10.06
N ARG A 41 3.11 16.67 10.92
CA ARG A 41 1.75 17.16 11.17
C ARG A 41 1.41 16.97 12.63
N ASN A 42 1.16 18.07 13.34
CA ASN A 42 0.85 18.07 14.75
C ASN A 42 -0.41 18.90 15.04
N PRO A 43 -1.56 18.58 14.43
CA PRO A 43 -2.81 19.26 14.77
C PRO A 43 -3.21 18.91 16.21
N TYR A 44 -3.77 19.87 16.94
CA TYR A 44 -4.14 19.71 18.35
C TYR A 44 -5.64 19.90 18.61
N HIS A 45 -6.42 20.07 17.55
CA HIS A 45 -7.88 20.16 17.63
C HIS A 45 -8.52 19.29 16.56
N ILE A 46 -8.55 17.99 16.81
CA ILE A 46 -9.24 17.02 15.94
C ILE A 46 -10.30 16.34 16.79
N TRP A 47 -11.47 16.10 16.20
CA TRP A 47 -12.54 15.29 16.78
C TRP A 47 -13.30 14.58 15.67
N THR A 48 -13.99 13.51 16.02
CA THR A 48 -14.81 12.74 15.11
C THR A 48 -16.21 12.58 15.71
N GLU A 49 -17.22 12.87 14.97
CA GLU A 49 -18.62 12.67 15.35
C GLU A 49 -19.26 11.66 14.41
N GLY A 50 -20.21 10.87 14.89
CA GLY A 50 -20.85 9.87 14.07
C GLY A 50 -22.05 9.22 14.76
N VAL A 51 -22.82 8.50 13.95
CA VAL A 51 -23.90 7.63 14.42
C VAL A 51 -23.65 6.24 13.84
N GLU A 52 -23.63 5.23 14.67
CA GLU A 52 -23.46 3.83 14.32
C GLU A 52 -24.70 3.05 14.73
N THR A 53 -25.18 2.17 13.86
CA THR A 53 -26.31 1.29 14.16
C THR A 53 -25.84 -0.16 14.17
N PHE A 54 -25.92 -0.79 15.31
CA PHE A 54 -25.62 -2.22 15.49
C PHE A 54 -26.93 -3.02 15.42
N ARG A 55 -26.94 -4.07 14.62
CA ARG A 55 -28.06 -5.00 14.49
C ARG A 55 -27.60 -6.35 15.01
N PHE A 56 -28.25 -6.83 16.07
CA PHE A 56 -27.95 -8.10 16.67
C PHE A 56 -28.74 -9.25 16.04
N GLU A 57 -28.27 -10.48 16.15
CA GLU A 57 -28.91 -11.66 15.58
C GLU A 57 -30.31 -11.91 16.17
N ASN A 58 -30.58 -11.45 17.40
CA ASN A 58 -31.89 -11.52 18.04
C ASN A 58 -32.89 -10.48 17.50
N GLY A 59 -32.50 -9.66 16.53
CA GLY A 59 -33.31 -8.61 15.92
C GLY A 59 -33.30 -7.28 16.67
N GLU A 60 -32.63 -7.18 17.80
CA GLU A 60 -32.46 -5.91 18.51
C GLU A 60 -31.51 -4.98 17.74
N THR A 61 -31.72 -3.69 17.89
CA THR A 61 -30.86 -2.64 17.34
C THR A 61 -30.37 -1.73 18.45
N LEU A 62 -29.09 -1.38 18.37
CA LEU A 62 -28.46 -0.37 19.22
C LEU A 62 -27.96 0.76 18.32
N GLU A 63 -28.43 1.97 18.56
CA GLU A 63 -27.91 3.17 17.93
C GLU A 63 -26.94 3.85 18.91
N ARG A 64 -25.68 3.98 18.50
CA ARG A 64 -24.64 4.65 19.25
C ARG A 64 -24.29 5.96 18.57
N THR A 65 -24.57 7.09 19.20
CA THR A 65 -24.12 8.40 18.76
C THR A 65 -22.79 8.71 19.47
N SER A 66 -21.78 9.09 18.73
CA SER A 66 -20.50 9.56 19.28
C SER A 66 -20.35 11.05 19.13
N GLU A 67 -20.11 11.73 20.25
CA GLU A 67 -19.69 13.12 20.31
C GLU A 67 -18.17 13.13 20.57
N GLY A 68 -17.38 13.58 19.59
CA GLY A 68 -15.93 13.62 19.70
C GLY A 68 -15.45 14.75 20.59
N LEU A 69 -14.46 14.44 21.41
CA LEU A 69 -13.76 15.44 22.23
C LEU A 69 -12.46 15.84 21.53
N PRO A 70 -12.07 17.14 21.56
CA PRO A 70 -10.85 17.59 20.92
C PRO A 70 -9.60 16.87 21.43
N ARG A 71 -8.75 16.42 20.51
CA ARG A 71 -7.48 15.75 20.79
C ARG A 71 -6.35 16.29 19.93
N GLY A 72 -5.12 16.03 20.33
CA GLY A 72 -3.94 16.20 19.49
C GLY A 72 -3.62 14.92 18.72
N MET A 73 -2.82 15.09 17.68
CA MET A 73 -2.21 14.01 16.90
C MET A 73 -0.80 14.47 16.49
N SER A 74 0.14 13.55 16.37
CA SER A 74 1.43 13.82 15.77
C SER A 74 1.77 12.79 14.71
N GLU A 75 2.27 13.24 13.57
CA GLU A 75 2.79 12.40 12.50
C GLU A 75 4.12 12.99 12.04
N THR A 76 5.13 12.15 11.94
CA THR A 76 6.39 12.49 11.29
C THR A 76 6.77 11.40 10.32
N ALA A 77 7.05 11.77 9.06
CA ALA A 77 7.47 10.84 8.02
C ALA A 77 8.75 11.35 7.34
N HIS A 78 9.72 10.47 7.20
CA HIS A 78 10.99 10.70 6.53
C HIS A 78 11.09 9.82 5.29
N ASN A 79 11.49 10.41 4.17
CA ASN A 79 11.77 9.72 2.93
C ASN A 79 13.19 10.03 2.47
N LEU A 80 14.04 9.03 2.40
CA LEU A 80 15.36 9.11 1.80
C LEU A 80 15.36 8.31 0.50
N SER A 81 15.84 8.89 -0.60
CA SER A 81 16.01 8.21 -1.88
C SER A 81 17.38 8.48 -2.45
N LEU A 82 18.09 7.41 -2.77
CA LEU A 82 19.34 7.43 -3.54
C LEU A 82 19.06 6.83 -4.92
N ASN A 83 19.37 7.55 -5.96
CA ASN A 83 19.14 7.16 -7.34
C ASN A 83 20.45 7.14 -8.11
N TYR A 84 20.66 6.09 -8.89
CA TYR A 84 21.75 5.98 -9.83
C TYR A 84 21.21 5.61 -11.20
N ASN A 85 21.53 6.41 -12.21
CA ASN A 85 21.21 6.14 -13.60
C ASN A 85 22.50 5.99 -14.41
N LEU A 86 22.54 4.98 -15.26
CA LEU A 86 23.59 4.79 -16.26
C LEU A 86 22.93 4.68 -17.63
N VAL A 87 23.25 5.62 -18.52
CA VAL A 87 22.56 5.77 -19.82
C VAL A 87 23.56 5.64 -20.96
N ASP A 88 23.32 4.68 -21.83
CA ASP A 88 23.91 4.59 -23.16
C ASP A 88 22.76 4.55 -24.17
N ASN A 89 22.43 5.70 -24.74
CA ASN A 89 21.20 5.91 -25.51
C ASN A 89 20.96 4.88 -26.62
N ASP A 90 22.02 4.33 -27.17
CA ASP A 90 21.93 3.38 -28.30
C ASP A 90 21.88 1.92 -27.84
N HIS A 91 22.30 1.61 -26.59
CA HIS A 91 22.51 0.25 -26.17
C HIS A 91 21.75 -0.13 -24.91
N TYR A 92 21.86 0.64 -23.84
CA TYR A 92 21.25 0.26 -22.56
C TYR A 92 20.94 1.46 -21.68
N TYR A 93 19.98 1.20 -20.79
CA TYR A 93 19.65 2.05 -19.64
C TYR A 93 19.62 1.19 -18.39
N PHE A 94 20.29 1.64 -17.33
CA PHE A 94 20.25 1.03 -16.02
C PHE A 94 19.85 2.07 -14.99
N ASN A 95 18.93 1.71 -14.09
CA ASN A 95 18.55 2.50 -12.93
C ASN A 95 18.61 1.64 -11.68
N ALA A 96 19.17 2.20 -10.60
CA ALA A 96 19.10 1.64 -9.26
C ALA A 96 18.61 2.72 -8.32
N THR A 97 17.52 2.42 -7.58
CA THR A 97 16.95 3.33 -6.59
C THR A 97 16.85 2.64 -5.24
N LEU A 98 17.57 3.15 -4.26
CA LEU A 98 17.44 2.76 -2.86
C LEU A 98 16.56 3.78 -2.14
N ARG A 99 15.49 3.30 -1.50
CA ARG A 99 14.58 4.15 -0.71
C ARG A 99 14.54 3.66 0.73
N TYR A 100 14.45 4.60 1.63
CA TYR A 100 14.18 4.33 3.05
C TYR A 100 13.06 5.24 3.51
N PHE A 101 11.95 4.64 3.92
CA PHE A 101 10.81 5.32 4.51
C PHE A 101 10.76 4.99 6.00
N LEU A 102 10.57 6.02 6.81
CA LEU A 102 10.33 5.92 8.25
C LEU A 102 9.14 6.82 8.57
N SER A 103 8.16 6.28 9.28
CA SER A 103 7.08 7.10 9.84
C SER A 103 6.79 6.70 11.28
N ASP A 104 6.54 7.71 12.09
CA ASP A 104 5.99 7.59 13.43
C ASP A 104 4.71 8.41 13.50
N GLU A 105 3.64 7.78 13.90
CA GLU A 105 2.32 8.37 14.01
C GLU A 105 1.76 8.07 15.41
N ASP A 106 1.49 9.13 16.16
CA ASP A 106 0.68 9.09 17.36
C ASP A 106 -0.65 9.77 17.03
N LYS A 107 -1.70 8.96 16.85
CA LYS A 107 -3.04 9.47 16.57
C LYS A 107 -3.68 10.16 17.75
N GLY A 108 -2.92 10.29 18.84
CA GLY A 108 -3.42 10.83 20.09
C GLY A 108 -4.43 9.88 20.72
N SER A 109 -5.15 10.41 21.68
CA SER A 109 -6.18 9.65 22.39
C SER A 109 -7.54 10.08 21.88
N ASP A 110 -8.16 9.30 20.99
CA ASP A 110 -9.56 9.52 20.65
C ASP A 110 -10.38 9.46 21.93
N LYS A 111 -11.11 10.53 22.18
CA LYS A 111 -11.99 10.69 23.33
C LYS A 111 -13.38 10.94 22.79
N ASN A 112 -14.29 10.05 23.13
CA ASN A 112 -15.68 10.13 22.67
C ASN A 112 -16.64 9.97 23.84
N LEU A 113 -17.73 10.73 23.78
CA LEU A 113 -18.91 10.46 24.59
C LEU A 113 -19.89 9.65 23.73
N TYR A 114 -20.16 8.42 24.15
CA TYR A 114 -21.16 7.58 23.49
C TYR A 114 -22.51 7.70 24.19
N THR A 115 -23.57 7.80 23.41
CA THR A 115 -24.94 7.74 23.84
C THR A 115 -25.59 6.56 23.15
N ASN A 116 -26.05 5.56 23.91
CA ASN A 116 -26.62 4.34 23.38
C ASN A 116 -28.14 4.38 23.56
N ASN A 117 -28.90 4.48 22.45
CA ASN A 117 -30.38 4.52 22.40
C ASN A 117 -31.06 5.60 23.29
N HIS A 118 -30.46 5.94 24.41
CA HIS A 118 -30.98 6.89 25.39
C HIS A 118 -30.02 8.05 25.60
N PRO A 119 -30.42 9.31 25.39
CA PRO A 119 -29.56 10.49 25.54
C PRO A 119 -28.91 10.67 26.93
N GLU A 120 -29.52 10.06 27.94
CA GLU A 120 -29.04 10.11 29.35
C GLU A 120 -27.91 9.10 29.61
N ASP A 121 -27.78 8.06 28.77
CA ASP A 121 -26.84 6.95 28.94
C ASP A 121 -25.49 7.25 28.28
N LYS A 122 -24.67 8.04 28.96
CA LYS A 122 -23.37 8.46 28.46
C LYS A 122 -22.24 7.56 28.94
N THR A 123 -21.44 7.07 27.99
CA THR A 123 -20.21 6.32 28.21
C THR A 123 -19.04 7.09 27.65
N TYR A 124 -17.99 7.27 28.42
CA TYR A 124 -16.75 7.89 27.95
C TYR A 124 -15.83 6.81 27.38
N ALA A 125 -15.40 6.97 26.14
CA ALA A 125 -14.43 6.11 25.48
C ALA A 125 -13.11 6.83 25.29
N TRP A 126 -12.01 6.14 25.55
CA TRP A 126 -10.64 6.59 25.34
C TRP A 126 -9.85 5.57 24.54
N ASN A 127 -9.30 6.00 23.41
CA ASN A 127 -8.65 5.12 22.45
C ASN A 127 -7.33 5.74 21.94
N PRO A 128 -6.23 5.67 22.73
CA PRO A 128 -4.91 6.02 22.25
C PRO A 128 -4.42 5.02 21.21
N ASN A 129 -3.84 5.52 20.13
CA ASN A 129 -3.41 4.73 18.99
C ASN A 129 -2.11 5.29 18.42
N SER A 130 -1.10 4.44 18.29
CA SER A 130 0.18 4.81 17.67
C SER A 130 0.62 3.76 16.66
N ASN A 131 1.33 4.21 15.64
CA ASN A 131 1.85 3.35 14.58
C ASN A 131 3.23 3.84 14.14
N SER A 132 4.17 2.91 13.99
CA SER A 132 5.46 3.20 13.37
C SER A 132 5.73 2.25 12.22
N THR A 133 6.35 2.76 11.16
CA THR A 133 6.69 1.96 9.97
C THR A 133 8.11 2.26 9.52
N LYS A 134 8.89 1.22 9.26
CA LYS A 134 10.22 1.29 8.62
C LYS A 134 10.17 0.47 7.34
N ARG A 135 10.57 1.08 6.22
CA ARG A 135 10.46 0.41 4.91
C ARG A 135 11.64 0.74 4.00
N PRO A 136 12.78 0.04 4.11
CA PRO A 136 13.79 0.03 3.08
C PRO A 136 13.31 -0.70 1.82
N SER A 137 13.66 -0.20 0.65
CA SER A 137 13.42 -0.87 -0.63
C SER A 137 14.54 -0.58 -1.63
N LEU A 138 14.88 -1.58 -2.44
CA LEU A 138 15.80 -1.48 -3.56
C LEU A 138 15.03 -1.82 -4.84
N ASP A 139 15.12 -0.92 -5.82
CA ASP A 139 14.48 -1.04 -7.12
C ASP A 139 15.57 -0.99 -8.19
N LEU A 140 15.65 -2.04 -9.00
CA LEU A 140 16.62 -2.18 -10.09
C LEU A 140 15.87 -2.32 -11.41
N TYR A 141 16.22 -1.49 -12.36
CA TYR A 141 15.69 -1.52 -13.72
C TYR A 141 16.86 -1.60 -14.71
N TYR A 142 16.78 -2.53 -15.65
CA TYR A 142 17.73 -2.64 -16.74
C TYR A 142 16.96 -2.81 -18.06
N GLN A 143 17.29 -1.97 -19.03
CA GLN A 143 16.78 -2.08 -20.39
C GLN A 143 17.94 -2.20 -21.36
N HIS A 144 17.83 -3.14 -22.29
CA HIS A 144 18.82 -3.33 -23.36
C HIS A 144 18.15 -3.29 -24.73
N SER A 145 18.69 -2.43 -25.59
CA SER A 145 18.26 -2.32 -27.00
C SER A 145 19.00 -3.37 -27.81
N LEU A 146 18.26 -4.28 -28.42
CA LEU A 146 18.77 -5.36 -29.24
C LEU A 146 18.61 -4.99 -30.74
N PRO A 147 19.36 -5.65 -31.67
CA PRO A 147 19.15 -5.47 -33.08
C PRO A 147 17.71 -5.74 -33.53
N HIS A 148 17.33 -5.22 -34.70
CA HIS A 148 16.01 -5.41 -35.30
C HIS A 148 14.84 -4.88 -34.47
N LYS A 149 15.01 -3.73 -33.77
CA LYS A 149 14.00 -3.05 -32.98
C LYS A 149 13.42 -3.95 -31.87
N GLN A 150 14.29 -4.66 -31.20
CA GLN A 150 13.96 -5.49 -30.05
C GLN A 150 14.43 -4.82 -28.75
N THR A 151 13.76 -5.09 -27.66
CA THR A 151 14.11 -4.57 -26.32
C THR A 151 13.95 -5.66 -25.28
N LEU A 152 14.95 -5.82 -24.43
CA LEU A 152 14.89 -6.63 -23.23
C LEU A 152 14.82 -5.70 -22.02
N ILE A 153 13.86 -5.95 -21.12
CA ILE A 153 13.70 -5.20 -19.87
C ILE A 153 13.74 -6.18 -18.71
N LEU A 154 14.52 -5.87 -17.70
CA LEU A 154 14.62 -6.64 -16.45
C LEU A 154 14.33 -5.69 -15.29
N ASN A 155 13.38 -6.07 -14.44
CA ASN A 155 13.01 -5.37 -13.22
C ASN A 155 13.25 -6.27 -12.01
N MET A 156 13.76 -5.72 -10.94
CA MET A 156 13.86 -6.38 -9.65
C MET A 156 13.57 -5.40 -8.52
N VAL A 157 12.63 -5.75 -7.63
CA VAL A 157 12.32 -4.94 -6.46
C VAL A 157 12.41 -5.80 -5.21
N GLY A 158 13.22 -5.37 -4.25
CA GLY A 158 13.28 -5.93 -2.90
C GLY A 158 12.73 -4.92 -1.90
N THR A 159 11.84 -5.37 -1.01
CA THR A 159 11.24 -4.52 0.04
C THR A 159 11.20 -5.27 1.37
N TYR A 160 11.60 -4.59 2.43
CA TYR A 160 11.32 -4.99 3.80
C TYR A 160 10.40 -3.97 4.44
N ILE A 161 9.43 -4.41 5.21
CA ILE A 161 8.51 -3.55 5.97
C ILE A 161 8.46 -4.09 7.39
N HIS A 162 8.79 -3.22 8.35
CA HIS A 162 8.53 -3.45 9.76
C HIS A 162 7.48 -2.45 10.23
N THR A 163 6.43 -2.94 10.87
CA THR A 163 5.33 -2.13 11.40
C THR A 163 5.11 -2.49 12.86
N ASN A 164 5.03 -1.49 13.71
CA ASN A 164 4.62 -1.63 15.09
C ASN A 164 3.38 -0.76 15.32
N ALA A 165 2.26 -1.37 15.66
CA ALA A 165 0.99 -0.70 15.90
C ALA A 165 0.52 -1.02 17.31
N ASN A 166 0.21 0.01 18.10
CA ASN A 166 -0.28 -0.11 19.46
C ASN A 166 -1.61 0.62 19.58
N GLN A 167 -2.59 -0.07 20.10
CA GLN A 167 -3.92 0.45 20.36
C GLN A 167 -4.37 0.03 21.73
N MET A 168 -4.88 0.97 22.51
CA MET A 168 -5.62 0.69 23.75
C MET A 168 -7.02 1.27 23.59
N TYR A 169 -8.02 0.57 24.12
CA TYR A 169 -9.40 1.03 24.12
C TYR A 169 -10.01 0.83 25.50
N GLN A 170 -10.48 1.92 26.11
CA GLN A 170 -11.12 1.88 27.41
C GLN A 170 -12.48 2.56 27.38
N GLU A 171 -13.46 1.95 28.04
CA GLU A 171 -14.78 2.55 28.29
C GLU A 171 -15.01 2.78 29.79
N TRP A 172 -15.52 3.95 30.08
CA TRP A 172 -15.80 4.39 31.43
C TRP A 172 -17.23 4.92 31.55
N LYS A 173 -17.92 4.51 32.60
CA LYS A 173 -19.26 5.01 32.93
C LYS A 173 -19.31 5.30 34.44
N ASN A 174 -19.68 6.54 34.79
CA ASN A 174 -19.72 6.98 36.20
C ASN A 174 -18.41 6.66 36.96
N ASP A 175 -17.24 6.95 36.35
CA ASP A 175 -15.91 6.64 36.88
C ASP A 175 -15.59 5.15 37.07
N ILE A 176 -16.43 4.26 36.57
CA ILE A 176 -16.20 2.80 36.58
C ILE A 176 -15.66 2.39 35.21
N LEU A 177 -14.51 1.70 35.21
CA LEU A 177 -13.95 1.09 34.01
C LEU A 177 -14.79 -0.13 33.62
N LEU A 178 -15.44 -0.04 32.44
CA LEU A 178 -16.28 -1.11 31.90
C LEU A 178 -15.50 -2.04 30.97
N SER A 179 -14.51 -1.49 30.26
CA SER A 179 -13.71 -2.25 29.29
C SER A 179 -12.29 -1.72 29.25
N ASP A 180 -11.33 -2.64 29.12
CA ASP A 180 -9.90 -2.35 28.92
C ASP A 180 -9.36 -3.35 27.90
N ILE A 181 -9.17 -2.88 26.66
CA ILE A 181 -8.72 -3.68 25.53
C ILE A 181 -7.35 -3.15 25.08
N LEU A 182 -6.35 -4.02 25.07
CA LEU A 182 -5.02 -3.73 24.55
C LEU A 182 -4.78 -4.58 23.31
N SER A 183 -4.39 -3.96 22.22
CA SER A 183 -4.04 -4.62 20.96
C SER A 183 -2.74 -4.05 20.41
N ASN A 184 -1.69 -4.87 20.44
CA ASN A 184 -0.41 -4.53 19.87
C ASN A 184 -0.10 -5.50 18.74
N VAL A 185 0.39 -4.97 17.62
CA VAL A 185 0.81 -5.76 16.46
C VAL A 185 2.24 -5.36 16.09
N ASP A 186 3.13 -6.33 16.11
CA ASP A 186 4.49 -6.22 15.60
C ASP A 186 4.60 -7.09 14.35
N GLY A 187 4.90 -6.49 13.21
CA GLY A 187 4.84 -7.15 11.92
C GLY A 187 6.07 -6.92 11.05
N ASP A 188 6.56 -8.01 10.49
CA ASP A 188 7.63 -8.04 9.51
C ASP A 188 7.14 -8.59 8.17
N LYS A 189 7.44 -7.88 7.08
CA LYS A 189 7.15 -8.35 5.73
C LYS A 189 8.38 -8.19 4.83
N TYR A 190 8.77 -9.26 4.18
CA TYR A 190 9.76 -9.29 3.11
C TYR A 190 9.06 -9.53 1.77
N SER A 191 9.48 -8.85 0.73
CA SER A 191 8.94 -9.04 -0.62
C SER A 191 10.04 -8.92 -1.65
N ILE A 192 10.04 -9.83 -2.63
CA ILE A 192 10.91 -9.78 -3.81
C ILE A 192 10.01 -9.90 -5.04
N ILE A 193 10.22 -9.00 -5.99
CA ILE A 193 9.55 -9.00 -7.29
C ILE A 193 10.64 -9.06 -8.35
N GLY A 194 10.53 -9.99 -9.28
CA GLY A 194 11.36 -10.07 -10.48
C GLY A 194 10.48 -10.10 -11.72
N GLU A 195 10.84 -9.35 -12.75
CA GLU A 195 10.13 -9.33 -14.03
C GLU A 195 11.11 -9.23 -15.19
N GLY A 196 10.93 -10.09 -16.18
CA GLY A 196 11.61 -10.02 -17.47
C GLY A 196 10.61 -9.78 -18.58
N ILE A 197 10.86 -8.77 -19.41
CA ILE A 197 9.99 -8.39 -20.52
C ILE A 197 10.82 -8.36 -21.80
N TYR A 198 10.27 -8.97 -22.86
CA TYR A 198 10.83 -8.89 -24.19
C TYR A 198 9.82 -8.22 -25.12
N GLU A 199 10.26 -7.23 -25.89
CA GLU A 199 9.45 -6.50 -26.84
C GLU A 199 10.10 -6.52 -28.23
N ARG A 200 9.28 -6.57 -29.28
CA ARG A 200 9.70 -6.39 -30.67
C ARG A 200 8.74 -5.51 -31.43
N GLN A 201 9.29 -4.52 -32.11
CA GLN A 201 8.54 -3.64 -32.98
C GLN A 201 8.49 -4.23 -34.40
N PHE A 202 7.28 -4.37 -34.93
CA PHE A 202 6.98 -4.74 -36.31
C PHE A 202 6.36 -3.55 -37.05
N GLU A 203 6.18 -3.67 -38.37
CA GLU A 203 5.46 -2.65 -39.14
C GLU A 203 4.00 -2.51 -38.71
N ALA A 204 3.35 -3.62 -38.39
CA ALA A 204 1.95 -3.67 -37.95
C ALA A 204 1.71 -3.26 -36.49
N GLY A 205 2.77 -3.20 -35.69
CA GLY A 205 2.65 -2.90 -34.26
C GLY A 205 3.76 -3.49 -33.41
N ARG A 206 3.60 -3.48 -32.10
CA ARG A 206 4.55 -3.99 -31.13
C ARG A 206 3.99 -5.23 -30.43
N LEU A 207 4.76 -6.30 -30.45
CA LEU A 207 4.52 -7.50 -29.65
C LEU A 207 5.43 -7.45 -28.43
N GLY A 208 4.86 -7.59 -27.25
CA GLY A 208 5.55 -7.75 -25.99
C GLY A 208 5.12 -8.99 -25.27
N GLY A 209 5.99 -9.53 -24.42
CA GLY A 209 5.67 -10.62 -23.52
C GLY A 209 6.60 -10.59 -22.31
N GLY A 210 6.11 -11.07 -21.18
CA GLY A 210 6.88 -11.01 -19.95
C GLY A 210 6.50 -12.12 -18.97
N LEU A 211 7.44 -12.37 -18.08
CA LEU A 211 7.29 -13.23 -16.91
C LEU A 211 7.59 -12.40 -15.66
N LYS A 212 6.61 -12.32 -14.76
CA LYS A 212 6.74 -11.67 -13.46
C LYS A 212 6.58 -12.69 -12.36
N HIS A 213 7.45 -12.65 -11.37
CA HIS A 213 7.31 -13.43 -10.15
C HIS A 213 7.39 -12.53 -8.93
N THR A 214 6.44 -12.68 -8.02
CA THR A 214 6.37 -12.01 -6.72
C THR A 214 6.42 -13.06 -5.64
N GLN A 215 7.29 -12.89 -4.65
CA GLN A 215 7.37 -13.72 -3.46
C GLN A 215 7.33 -12.83 -2.24
N SER A 216 6.50 -13.14 -1.25
CA SER A 216 6.46 -12.43 0.03
C SER A 216 6.36 -13.37 1.22
N TRP A 217 6.89 -12.91 2.35
CA TRP A 217 6.87 -13.56 3.65
C TRP A 217 6.41 -12.51 4.65
N THR A 218 5.42 -12.86 5.45
CA THR A 218 4.87 -11.99 6.48
C THR A 218 4.85 -12.73 7.81
N ASP A 219 5.24 -12.05 8.87
CA ASP A 219 5.25 -12.58 10.25
C ASP A 219 4.68 -11.48 11.16
N ASN A 220 3.50 -11.72 11.72
CA ASN A 220 2.86 -10.78 12.65
C ASN A 220 2.73 -11.43 14.03
N THR A 221 3.17 -10.72 15.05
CA THR A 221 2.98 -11.07 16.45
C THR A 221 1.95 -10.12 17.04
N TYR A 222 0.90 -10.69 17.62
CA TYR A 222 -0.17 -10.00 18.31
C TYR A 222 0.02 -10.18 19.82
N SER A 223 -0.18 -9.11 20.58
CA SER A 223 -0.11 -9.14 22.04
C SER A 223 -1.10 -8.17 22.66
N GLY A 224 -1.42 -8.35 23.94
CA GLY A 224 -2.40 -7.59 24.67
C GLY A 224 -3.56 -8.44 25.14
N THR A 225 -4.79 -8.01 24.95
CA THR A 225 -6.01 -8.74 25.38
C THR A 225 -6.13 -10.09 24.66
N VAL A 226 -5.75 -10.13 23.39
CA VAL A 226 -5.60 -11.37 22.63
C VAL A 226 -4.18 -11.44 22.09
N GLY A 227 -3.54 -12.57 22.26
CA GLY A 227 -2.19 -12.83 21.77
C GLY A 227 -2.16 -13.93 20.72
N GLY A 228 -1.12 -13.90 19.89
CA GLY A 228 -0.90 -14.92 18.87
C GLY A 228 0.17 -14.53 17.89
N ARG A 229 0.50 -15.44 16.99
CA ARG A 229 1.44 -15.20 15.89
C ARG A 229 0.88 -15.78 14.61
N THR A 230 1.00 -15.06 13.52
CA THR A 230 0.58 -15.51 12.20
C THR A 230 1.72 -15.34 11.22
N LYS A 231 2.09 -16.43 10.54
CA LYS A 231 3.08 -16.41 9.46
C LYS A 231 2.40 -16.77 8.15
N MET A 232 2.74 -16.03 7.12
CA MET A 232 2.20 -16.26 5.79
C MET A 232 3.30 -16.17 4.73
N LYS A 233 3.20 -17.06 3.74
CA LYS A 233 4.01 -17.01 2.51
C LYS A 233 3.05 -16.88 1.33
N GLN A 234 3.35 -15.96 0.43
CA GLN A 234 2.57 -15.77 -0.79
C GLN A 234 3.50 -15.71 -1.99
N SER A 235 3.07 -16.30 -3.10
CA SER A 235 3.73 -16.09 -4.38
C SER A 235 2.72 -15.93 -5.50
N GLU A 236 3.07 -15.11 -6.48
CA GLU A 236 2.36 -14.98 -7.74
C GLU A 236 3.36 -15.08 -8.89
N THR A 237 3.08 -15.96 -9.84
CA THR A 237 3.83 -16.05 -11.10
C THR A 237 2.87 -15.70 -12.23
N TYR A 238 3.21 -14.68 -13.01
CA TYR A 238 2.37 -14.16 -14.09
C TYR A 238 3.14 -14.19 -15.41
N LEU A 239 2.63 -14.97 -16.35
CA LEU A 239 3.10 -15.04 -17.74
C LEU A 239 2.09 -14.32 -18.63
N TYR A 240 2.56 -13.42 -19.49
CA TYR A 240 1.69 -12.65 -20.35
C TYR A 240 2.31 -12.33 -21.70
N THR A 241 1.45 -12.04 -22.67
CA THR A 241 1.82 -11.43 -23.95
C THR A 241 0.79 -10.40 -24.36
N GLU A 242 1.25 -9.38 -25.07
CA GLU A 242 0.44 -8.25 -25.50
C GLU A 242 0.88 -7.80 -26.89
N PHE A 243 -0.09 -7.54 -27.76
CA PHE A 243 0.14 -6.90 -29.03
C PHE A 243 -0.57 -5.55 -29.09
N SER A 244 0.17 -4.49 -29.42
CA SER A 244 -0.36 -3.15 -29.57
C SER A 244 -0.02 -2.60 -30.94
N GLY A 245 -0.99 -1.93 -31.55
CA GLY A 245 -0.83 -1.38 -32.90
C GLY A 245 -1.80 -0.24 -33.18
N ARG A 246 -1.66 0.26 -34.40
CA ARG A 246 -2.52 1.32 -34.93
C ARG A 246 -2.94 1.00 -36.36
N VAL A 247 -4.23 1.08 -36.61
CA VAL A 247 -4.80 0.99 -37.96
C VAL A 247 -5.63 2.25 -38.21
N LYS A 248 -5.14 3.11 -39.12
CA LYS A 248 -5.76 4.42 -39.37
C LYS A 248 -5.98 5.25 -38.09
N LYS A 249 -7.24 5.43 -37.71
CA LYS A 249 -7.66 6.18 -36.53
C LYS A 249 -7.86 5.30 -35.27
N LEU A 250 -7.71 3.99 -35.40
CA LEU A 250 -7.89 3.04 -34.31
C LEU A 250 -6.52 2.65 -33.74
N ASN A 251 -6.27 2.98 -32.47
CA ASN A 251 -5.21 2.38 -31.67
C ASN A 251 -5.79 1.21 -30.89
N TYR A 252 -5.11 0.09 -30.86
CA TYR A 252 -5.57 -1.09 -30.18
C TYR A 252 -4.45 -1.77 -29.41
N THR A 253 -4.81 -2.39 -28.31
CA THR A 253 -3.97 -3.29 -27.54
C THR A 253 -4.80 -4.50 -27.17
N ALA A 254 -4.28 -5.69 -27.42
CA ALA A 254 -4.87 -6.95 -27.00
C ALA A 254 -3.80 -7.78 -26.32
N GLY A 255 -4.13 -8.30 -25.14
CA GLY A 255 -3.21 -9.10 -24.35
C GLY A 255 -3.93 -10.28 -23.69
N ILE A 256 -3.17 -11.30 -23.42
CA ILE A 256 -3.58 -12.45 -22.62
C ILE A 256 -2.48 -12.80 -21.63
N GLY A 257 -2.89 -13.30 -20.47
CA GLY A 257 -1.94 -13.81 -19.50
C GLY A 257 -2.57 -14.83 -18.57
N VAL A 258 -1.73 -15.54 -17.87
CA VAL A 258 -2.12 -16.51 -16.85
C VAL A 258 -1.28 -16.24 -15.61
N SER A 259 -1.91 -16.11 -14.47
CA SER A 259 -1.24 -16.05 -13.18
C SER A 259 -1.54 -17.30 -12.37
N ARG A 260 -0.50 -17.80 -11.69
CA ARG A 260 -0.58 -18.78 -10.63
C ARG A 260 -0.32 -18.08 -9.32
N SER A 261 -1.30 -18.10 -8.43
CA SER A 261 -1.18 -17.60 -7.05
C SER A 261 -1.12 -18.77 -6.09
N TRP A 262 -0.22 -18.67 -5.13
CA TRP A 262 -0.05 -19.64 -4.06
C TRP A 262 0.07 -18.90 -2.74
N LEU A 263 -0.61 -19.43 -1.73
CA LEU A 263 -0.65 -18.88 -0.39
C LEU A 263 -0.56 -20.01 0.61
N LYS A 264 0.27 -19.79 1.64
CA LYS A 264 0.43 -20.69 2.78
C LYS A 264 0.44 -19.87 4.07
N GLN A 265 -0.52 -20.14 4.93
CA GLN A 265 -0.56 -19.65 6.30
C GLN A 265 -0.15 -20.77 7.24
N GLU A 266 0.62 -20.45 8.30
CA GLU A 266 1.02 -21.45 9.31
C GLU A 266 -0.22 -22.00 10.03
N GLY A 267 -0.36 -23.32 10.04
CA GLY A 267 -1.52 -24.01 10.64
C GLY A 267 -2.73 -24.21 9.73
N GLU A 268 -2.70 -23.68 8.51
CA GLU A 268 -3.77 -23.83 7.52
C GLU A 268 -3.30 -24.60 6.29
N GLU A 269 -4.24 -25.10 5.49
CA GLU A 269 -3.93 -25.75 4.22
C GLU A 269 -3.37 -24.76 3.18
N ASP A 270 -2.51 -25.27 2.30
CA ASP A 270 -1.97 -24.50 1.20
C ASP A 270 -3.09 -24.20 0.18
N TYR A 271 -3.19 -22.94 -0.23
CA TYR A 271 -4.16 -22.50 -1.22
C TYR A 271 -3.47 -22.11 -2.53
N GLN A 272 -3.97 -22.64 -3.65
CA GLN A 272 -3.43 -22.37 -4.98
C GLN A 272 -4.55 -22.18 -5.99
N TYR A 273 -4.44 -21.17 -6.84
CA TYR A 273 -5.39 -20.94 -7.93
C TYR A 273 -4.71 -20.33 -9.15
N TYR A 274 -5.38 -20.49 -10.30
CA TYR A 274 -4.96 -19.95 -11.58
C TYR A 274 -6.00 -18.95 -12.07
N THR A 275 -5.54 -17.81 -12.58
CA THR A 275 -6.41 -16.79 -13.12
C THR A 275 -6.01 -16.50 -14.57
N PHE A 276 -6.96 -16.61 -15.49
CA PHE A 276 -6.81 -16.14 -16.85
C PHE A 276 -7.05 -14.61 -16.88
N ARG A 277 -6.13 -13.86 -17.46
CA ARG A 277 -6.09 -12.40 -17.40
C ARG A 277 -6.08 -11.78 -18.81
N PRO A 278 -7.23 -11.71 -19.48
CA PRO A 278 -7.35 -11.00 -20.75
C PRO A 278 -7.27 -9.48 -20.51
N LYS A 279 -6.73 -8.78 -21.50
CA LYS A 279 -6.66 -7.33 -21.54
C LYS A 279 -7.01 -6.84 -22.93
N VAL A 280 -7.85 -5.83 -23.03
CA VAL A 280 -8.17 -5.15 -24.29
C VAL A 280 -8.25 -3.64 -24.04
N SER A 281 -7.67 -2.88 -24.95
CA SER A 281 -7.80 -1.42 -25.00
C SER A 281 -7.99 -1.01 -26.45
N LEU A 282 -9.07 -0.29 -26.71
CA LEU A 282 -9.40 0.24 -28.02
C LEU A 282 -9.59 1.76 -27.91
N GLN A 283 -8.92 2.52 -28.77
CA GLN A 283 -9.13 3.96 -28.85
C GLN A 283 -9.33 4.37 -30.31
N TYR A 284 -10.48 4.91 -30.61
CA TYR A 284 -10.80 5.47 -31.93
C TYR A 284 -10.79 6.99 -31.88
N ASN A 285 -9.92 7.61 -32.69
CA ASN A 285 -9.79 9.06 -32.78
C ASN A 285 -10.66 9.57 -33.92
N PHE A 286 -11.78 10.23 -33.61
CA PHE A 286 -12.67 10.85 -34.60
C PHE A 286 -12.00 12.06 -35.26
N THR A 287 -11.43 12.92 -34.41
CA THR A 287 -10.63 14.10 -34.78
C THR A 287 -9.38 14.17 -33.91
N ASP A 288 -8.53 15.18 -34.10
CA ASP A 288 -7.33 15.39 -33.28
C ASP A 288 -7.69 15.67 -31.79
N ASN A 289 -8.89 16.21 -31.54
CA ASN A 289 -9.33 16.61 -30.20
C ASN A 289 -10.46 15.73 -29.62
N MET A 290 -10.98 14.75 -30.38
CA MET A 290 -12.07 13.90 -29.94
C MET A 290 -11.78 12.42 -30.19
N TYR A 291 -11.86 11.63 -29.14
CA TYR A 291 -11.68 10.19 -29.20
C TYR A 291 -12.68 9.44 -28.31
N PHE A 292 -12.88 8.18 -28.64
CA PHE A 292 -13.59 7.21 -27.83
C PHE A 292 -12.64 6.11 -27.40
N ARG A 293 -12.66 5.75 -26.11
CA ARG A 293 -11.81 4.69 -25.54
C ARG A 293 -12.61 3.68 -24.75
N VAL A 294 -12.31 2.40 -24.97
CA VAL A 294 -12.82 1.27 -24.18
C VAL A 294 -11.64 0.49 -23.64
N ASN A 295 -11.64 0.21 -22.35
CA ASN A 295 -10.65 -0.65 -21.71
C ASN A 295 -11.37 -1.76 -20.94
N GLY A 296 -10.83 -2.97 -21.03
CA GLY A 296 -11.25 -4.11 -20.26
C GLY A 296 -10.03 -4.91 -19.82
N SER A 297 -10.00 -5.33 -18.56
CA SER A 297 -8.96 -6.22 -18.04
C SER A 297 -9.47 -7.04 -16.87
N VAL A 298 -8.93 -8.24 -16.73
CA VAL A 298 -9.08 -9.07 -15.53
C VAL A 298 -7.77 -9.01 -14.76
N ASN A 299 -7.85 -8.62 -13.50
CA ASN A 299 -6.71 -8.57 -12.59
C ASN A 299 -6.93 -9.50 -11.41
N ASN A 300 -5.82 -9.98 -10.86
CA ASN A 300 -5.80 -10.76 -9.64
C ASN A 300 -5.51 -9.85 -8.45
N VAL A 301 -6.24 -10.03 -7.36
CA VAL A 301 -5.99 -9.36 -6.08
C VAL A 301 -5.76 -10.44 -5.03
N SER A 302 -4.56 -10.47 -4.46
CA SER A 302 -4.27 -11.39 -3.38
C SER A 302 -4.71 -10.76 -2.04
N PRO A 303 -5.40 -11.53 -1.18
CA PRO A 303 -5.80 -11.03 0.12
C PRO A 303 -4.59 -10.69 1.00
N SER A 304 -4.77 -9.71 1.87
CA SER A 304 -3.78 -9.32 2.87
C SER A 304 -3.79 -10.28 4.07
N LEU A 305 -2.71 -10.27 4.87
CA LEU A 305 -2.67 -11.09 6.08
C LEU A 305 -3.80 -10.75 7.07
N SER A 306 -4.17 -9.48 7.19
CA SER A 306 -5.27 -9.06 8.06
C SER A 306 -6.64 -9.57 7.61
N GLU A 307 -6.82 -9.78 6.29
CA GLU A 307 -8.04 -10.35 5.72
C GLU A 307 -8.12 -11.87 5.89
N LEU A 308 -6.97 -12.53 6.06
CA LEU A 308 -6.86 -13.98 6.22
C LEU A 308 -6.66 -14.42 7.69
N SER A 309 -6.23 -13.51 8.57
CA SER A 309 -5.92 -13.87 9.96
C SER A 309 -7.18 -14.28 10.72
N ALA A 310 -7.18 -15.50 11.27
CA ALA A 310 -8.24 -15.98 12.14
C ALA A 310 -8.18 -15.38 13.57
N ILE A 311 -7.15 -14.60 13.88
CA ILE A 311 -7.00 -13.96 15.18
C ILE A 311 -8.06 -12.87 15.34
N GLU A 312 -8.84 -12.97 16.41
CA GLU A 312 -9.86 -11.98 16.75
C GLU A 312 -9.19 -10.76 17.38
N GLN A 313 -9.42 -9.60 16.78
CA GLN A 313 -8.98 -8.32 17.30
C GLN A 313 -10.18 -7.53 17.79
N TYR A 314 -10.22 -7.25 19.06
CA TYR A 314 -11.25 -6.39 19.64
C TYR A 314 -10.96 -4.94 19.24
N ILE A 315 -11.95 -4.29 18.63
CA ILE A 315 -11.89 -2.86 18.26
C ILE A 315 -12.46 -2.03 19.41
N ASP A 316 -13.61 -2.45 19.92
CA ASP A 316 -14.29 -1.90 21.06
C ASP A 316 -15.17 -3.00 21.71
N THR A 317 -16.06 -2.63 22.65
CA THR A 317 -16.96 -3.56 23.34
C THR A 317 -18.02 -4.21 22.45
N LEU A 318 -18.30 -3.63 21.28
CA LEU A 318 -19.34 -4.07 20.34
C LEU A 318 -18.78 -4.65 19.04
N GLN A 319 -17.48 -4.43 18.76
CA GLN A 319 -16.88 -4.74 17.48
C GLN A 319 -15.64 -5.62 17.62
N ILE A 320 -15.64 -6.70 16.86
CA ILE A 320 -14.49 -7.59 16.70
C ILE A 320 -14.15 -7.63 15.21
N ARG A 321 -12.85 -7.49 14.89
CA ARG A 321 -12.33 -7.73 13.56
C ARG A 321 -11.68 -9.11 13.51
N ARG A 322 -12.07 -9.88 12.50
CA ARG A 322 -11.48 -11.18 12.21
C ARG A 322 -11.39 -11.35 10.69
N GLY A 323 -10.28 -11.86 10.20
CA GLY A 323 -10.16 -12.27 8.80
C GLY A 323 -10.83 -13.62 8.54
N ASN A 324 -10.94 -13.97 7.27
CA ASN A 324 -11.42 -15.28 6.83
C ASN A 324 -10.25 -16.04 6.17
N PRO A 325 -9.70 -17.10 6.80
CA PRO A 325 -8.60 -17.86 6.20
C PRO A 325 -8.98 -18.64 4.94
N TYR A 326 -10.27 -18.70 4.61
CA TYR A 326 -10.81 -19.43 3.46
C TYR A 326 -11.26 -18.50 2.30
N LEU A 327 -10.77 -17.26 2.25
CA LEU A 327 -11.05 -16.30 1.17
C LEU A 327 -10.41 -16.71 -0.17
#